data_a26ad780b7e0b457906eea2137868e73
#
_entry.id   a26ad780b7e0b457906eea2137868e73
#
_cell.length_a   1.000
_cell.length_b   1.000
_cell.length_c   1.000
_cell.angle_alpha   90.00
_cell.angle_beta   90.00
_cell.angle_gamma   90.00
#
_symmetry.space_group_name_H-M   'P 1'
#
loop_
_entity.id
_entity.type
_entity.pdbx_description
1 polymer ?
#
loop_
_entity_poly.entity_id
_entity_poly.type
_entity_poly.pdbx_seq_one_letter_code
_entity_poly.pdbx_strand_id
1 'polypeptide(L)'
;MFFNSRFIYFAFFIIFAIVGYQGYRYFGTHSGPVIEISDMQNGGYYAGDKECLLTVKGDYRIKTLSMWVDDKPLVNKFKINSTHFERVMPILSKVISNGRHTLKIEAQDGSYNRNTTVKEITFTVDNTPLQAAFVKLDTEFKVFQGRTLHVQFQVNKPIKSAVIKALSHSYPCVPEMAKSNIYECFVPISAEEVPNEYLFAIEIEDLVGNTTTLDNKFHVVMYPFKKQQLSVQKEKIQKEAELGLPADLLETALKNMSQASPPEKLWHGVFYIPCDMTGISTEFGTIRTTQDRGKYPHNAIDLLGRPKSVIWACQDGVVVIKERYAHSGLTVGIDHGCGVITLYYHLDSYGKIEVGQKIKKGTPVGTLGMTGYASGYHLHWEMRIYDIQVDPMQWTKHDF
;
A
#
# COMPACT_ATOMS: atom_id res chain seq x y z
N MET A 1 6.99 80.51 -38.65
CA MET A 1 6.92 79.47 -37.56
C MET A 1 7.43 78.18 -38.18
N PHE A 2 8.76 77.92 -38.07
CA PHE A 2 9.36 76.70 -38.66
C PHE A 2 9.17 75.54 -37.70
N PHE A 3 8.31 74.62 -38.07
CA PHE A 3 8.21 73.34 -37.34
C PHE A 3 9.50 72.56 -37.55
N ASN A 4 10.19 72.30 -36.46
CA ASN A 4 11.48 71.60 -36.42
C ASN A 4 11.34 70.21 -37.06
N SER A 5 11.92 69.99 -38.25
CA SER A 5 11.81 68.78 -39.05
C SER A 5 12.15 67.51 -38.22
N ARG A 6 13.03 67.61 -37.20
CA ARG A 6 13.41 66.55 -36.29
C ARG A 6 12.25 66.10 -35.43
N PHE A 7 11.32 67.02 -35.08
CA PHE A 7 10.15 66.68 -34.29
C PHE A 7 9.11 65.84 -35.10
N ILE A 8 9.00 66.17 -36.39
CA ILE A 8 8.13 65.43 -37.32
C ILE A 8 8.65 64.01 -37.54
N TYR A 9 9.98 63.84 -37.75
CA TYR A 9 10.56 62.47 -37.88
C TYR A 9 10.45 61.64 -36.61
N PHE A 10 10.60 62.24 -35.44
CA PHE A 10 10.42 61.59 -34.18
C PHE A 10 8.96 61.12 -33.94
N ALA A 11 7.99 61.97 -34.30
CA ALA A 11 6.57 61.60 -34.24
C ALA A 11 6.23 60.49 -35.23
N PHE A 12 6.78 60.50 -36.45
CA PHE A 12 6.64 59.42 -37.43
C PHE A 12 7.26 58.09 -36.90
N PHE A 13 8.43 58.15 -36.27
CA PHE A 13 9.08 57.00 -35.70
C PHE A 13 8.25 56.39 -34.58
N ILE A 14 7.67 57.19 -33.67
CA ILE A 14 6.76 56.71 -32.61
C ILE A 14 5.52 56.08 -33.21
N ILE A 15 4.89 56.71 -34.20
CA ILE A 15 3.71 56.15 -34.88
C ILE A 15 4.06 54.81 -35.54
N PHE A 16 5.19 54.75 -36.24
CA PHE A 16 5.63 53.51 -36.90
C PHE A 16 5.98 52.42 -35.91
N ALA A 17 6.60 52.74 -34.75
CA ALA A 17 6.87 51.82 -33.68
C ALA A 17 5.57 51.29 -33.03
N ILE A 18 4.57 52.16 -32.81
CA ILE A 18 3.27 51.79 -32.30
C ILE A 18 2.52 50.88 -33.29
N VAL A 19 2.49 51.24 -34.56
CA VAL A 19 1.85 50.46 -35.63
C VAL A 19 2.57 49.12 -35.81
N GLY A 20 3.90 49.13 -35.82
CA GLY A 20 4.72 47.89 -35.87
C GLY A 20 4.50 46.98 -34.67
N TYR A 21 4.45 47.57 -33.47
CA TYR A 21 4.13 46.83 -32.25
C TYR A 21 2.70 46.24 -32.24
N GLN A 22 1.71 47.03 -32.68
CA GLN A 22 0.33 46.54 -32.83
C GLN A 22 0.22 45.48 -33.93
N GLY A 23 0.93 45.67 -35.05
CA GLY A 23 1.03 44.65 -36.10
C GLY A 23 1.67 43.34 -35.59
N TYR A 24 2.78 43.47 -34.88
CA TYR A 24 3.43 42.30 -34.25
C TYR A 24 2.49 41.59 -33.27
N ARG A 25 1.78 42.31 -32.40
CA ARG A 25 0.78 41.73 -31.49
C ARG A 25 -0.37 41.09 -32.23
N TYR A 26 -0.77 41.57 -33.38
CA TYR A 26 -1.92 41.06 -34.14
C TYR A 26 -1.55 39.89 -35.06
N PHE A 27 -0.39 39.96 -35.74
CA PHE A 27 0.07 38.96 -36.70
C PHE A 27 1.14 38.03 -36.19
N GLY A 28 1.75 38.32 -35.02
CA GLY A 28 2.78 37.49 -34.42
C GLY A 28 2.26 36.13 -34.05
N THR A 29 3.15 35.14 -34.04
CA THR A 29 2.86 33.79 -33.54
C THR A 29 2.82 33.82 -32.00
N HIS A 30 1.62 33.77 -31.43
CA HIS A 30 1.40 33.64 -29.99
C HIS A 30 1.04 32.21 -29.67
N SER A 31 1.38 31.77 -28.45
CA SER A 31 0.86 30.50 -27.92
C SER A 31 -0.67 30.58 -27.76
N GLY A 32 -1.36 29.50 -28.02
CA GLY A 32 -2.80 29.42 -27.77
C GLY A 32 -3.13 29.60 -26.27
N PRO A 33 -4.40 29.84 -25.94
CA PRO A 33 -4.82 29.96 -24.52
C PRO A 33 -4.43 28.75 -23.71
N VAL A 34 -3.98 28.94 -22.46
CA VAL A 34 -3.71 27.85 -21.49
C VAL A 34 -4.98 27.57 -20.72
N ILE A 35 -5.38 26.29 -20.67
CA ILE A 35 -6.58 25.83 -19.97
C ILE A 35 -6.14 25.03 -18.75
N GLU A 36 -6.51 25.48 -17.56
CA GLU A 36 -6.29 24.84 -16.27
C GLU A 36 -7.63 24.49 -15.64
N ILE A 37 -7.72 23.32 -14.99
CA ILE A 37 -8.86 22.92 -14.17
C ILE A 37 -8.30 22.46 -12.84
N SER A 38 -8.81 23.02 -11.76
CA SER A 38 -8.57 22.54 -10.40
C SER A 38 -9.60 21.46 -10.02
N ASP A 39 -9.23 20.62 -9.05
CA ASP A 39 -10.09 19.59 -8.44
C ASP A 39 -10.66 18.54 -9.40
N MET A 40 -10.13 18.47 -10.63
CA MET A 40 -10.46 17.46 -11.61
C MET A 40 -9.20 16.90 -12.26
N GLN A 41 -9.03 15.58 -12.15
CA GLN A 41 -7.86 14.88 -12.68
C GLN A 41 -8.28 13.90 -13.78
N ASN A 42 -7.37 13.66 -14.72
CA ASN A 42 -7.57 12.62 -15.75
C ASN A 42 -7.64 11.24 -15.09
N GLY A 43 -8.69 10.48 -15.36
CA GLY A 43 -8.98 9.21 -14.72
C GLY A 43 -9.61 9.32 -13.33
N GLY A 44 -9.95 10.51 -12.85
CA GLY A 44 -10.57 10.73 -11.53
C GLY A 44 -11.98 10.15 -11.42
N TYR A 45 -12.37 9.83 -10.18
CA TYR A 45 -13.70 9.35 -9.82
C TYR A 45 -14.47 10.42 -9.07
N TYR A 46 -15.73 10.63 -9.41
CA TYR A 46 -16.57 11.68 -8.83
C TYR A 46 -17.99 11.20 -8.59
N ALA A 47 -18.59 11.65 -7.49
CA ALA A 47 -19.99 11.44 -7.17
C ALA A 47 -20.65 12.75 -6.74
N GLY A 48 -21.98 12.81 -6.83
CA GLY A 48 -22.75 14.00 -6.43
C GLY A 48 -22.48 15.22 -7.30
N ASP A 49 -22.81 16.40 -6.81
CA ASP A 49 -22.52 17.67 -7.48
C ASP A 49 -21.11 18.11 -7.10
N LYS A 50 -20.18 17.99 -8.04
CA LYS A 50 -18.81 18.47 -7.86
C LYS A 50 -18.63 19.79 -8.61
N GLU A 51 -18.00 20.76 -7.97
CA GLU A 51 -17.56 21.99 -8.58
C GLU A 51 -16.06 21.91 -8.92
N CYS A 52 -15.67 22.46 -10.03
CA CYS A 52 -14.28 22.67 -10.39
C CYS A 52 -14.04 24.11 -10.86
N LEU A 53 -12.86 24.64 -10.58
CA LEU A 53 -12.46 25.94 -11.06
C LEU A 53 -11.80 25.80 -12.43
N LEU A 54 -12.45 26.39 -13.45
CA LEU A 54 -11.89 26.51 -14.80
C LEU A 54 -11.18 27.84 -14.93
N THR A 55 -9.89 27.82 -15.21
CA THR A 55 -9.07 28.99 -15.48
C THR A 55 -8.55 28.92 -16.92
N VAL A 56 -8.78 29.98 -17.69
CA VAL A 56 -8.23 30.12 -19.04
C VAL A 56 -7.41 31.41 -19.11
N LYS A 57 -6.15 31.32 -19.52
CA LYS A 57 -5.21 32.43 -19.63
C LYS A 57 -4.65 32.49 -21.06
N GLY A 58 -4.46 33.66 -21.61
CA GLY A 58 -3.87 33.84 -22.90
C GLY A 58 -3.05 35.13 -22.99
N ASP A 59 -1.99 35.10 -23.80
CA ASP A 59 -1.21 36.29 -24.15
C ASP A 59 -2.06 37.26 -24.95
N TYR A 60 -3.05 36.75 -25.66
CA TYR A 60 -4.05 37.52 -26.38
C TYR A 60 -5.45 37.31 -25.78
N ARG A 61 -6.40 38.22 -26.10
CA ARG A 61 -7.78 38.11 -25.59
C ARG A 61 -8.41 36.79 -26.03
N ILE A 62 -8.94 36.04 -25.11
CA ILE A 62 -9.74 34.83 -25.35
C ILE A 62 -11.04 35.27 -26.01
N LYS A 63 -11.35 34.77 -27.19
CA LYS A 63 -12.52 35.12 -27.96
C LYS A 63 -13.73 34.24 -27.58
N THR A 64 -13.51 32.93 -27.62
CA THR A 64 -14.56 31.95 -27.38
C THR A 64 -14.10 30.78 -26.51
N LEU A 65 -15.00 30.27 -25.73
CA LEU A 65 -14.87 29.05 -24.94
C LEU A 65 -16.03 28.11 -25.31
N SER A 66 -15.71 26.86 -25.55
CA SER A 66 -16.70 25.81 -25.72
C SER A 66 -16.36 24.62 -24.84
N MET A 67 -17.38 23.91 -24.35
CA MET A 67 -17.23 22.75 -23.49
C MET A 67 -18.24 21.67 -23.87
N TRP A 68 -17.81 20.41 -23.83
CA TRP A 68 -18.63 19.25 -24.09
C TRP A 68 -18.37 18.16 -23.06
N VAL A 69 -19.40 17.41 -22.74
CA VAL A 69 -19.29 16.11 -22.06
C VAL A 69 -19.86 15.05 -23.00
N ASP A 70 -19.03 14.06 -23.38
CA ASP A 70 -19.39 13.00 -24.34
C ASP A 70 -20.03 13.56 -25.62
N ASP A 71 -19.38 14.55 -26.20
CA ASP A 71 -19.83 15.28 -27.39
C ASP A 71 -21.13 16.10 -27.24
N LYS A 72 -21.77 16.08 -26.07
CA LYS A 72 -22.91 16.93 -25.76
C LYS A 72 -22.44 18.31 -25.30
N PRO A 73 -22.87 19.40 -25.96
CA PRO A 73 -22.41 20.73 -25.60
C PRO A 73 -22.96 21.18 -24.24
N LEU A 74 -22.08 21.53 -23.30
CA LEU A 74 -22.44 22.24 -22.07
C LEU A 74 -22.39 23.75 -22.29
N VAL A 75 -21.38 24.21 -23.02
CA VAL A 75 -21.17 25.60 -23.38
C VAL A 75 -20.76 25.65 -24.84
N ASN A 76 -21.42 26.47 -25.64
CA ASN A 76 -21.11 26.60 -27.05
C ASN A 76 -20.72 28.04 -27.40
N LYS A 77 -19.48 28.25 -27.79
CA LYS A 77 -18.91 29.53 -28.25
C LYS A 77 -19.23 30.73 -27.33
N PHE A 78 -19.06 30.52 -26.01
CA PHE A 78 -19.24 31.59 -25.03
C PHE A 78 -18.16 32.69 -25.28
N LYS A 79 -18.62 33.93 -25.44
CA LYS A 79 -17.74 35.07 -25.70
C LYS A 79 -17.13 35.59 -24.41
N ILE A 80 -15.80 35.66 -24.34
CA ILE A 80 -15.07 36.11 -23.14
C ILE A 80 -14.50 37.53 -23.33
N ASN A 81 -13.70 37.78 -24.36
CA ASN A 81 -13.05 39.04 -24.67
C ASN A 81 -12.12 39.59 -23.54
N SER A 82 -11.45 38.70 -22.81
CA SER A 82 -10.46 39.01 -21.77
C SER A 82 -9.22 38.13 -21.97
N THR A 83 -8.05 38.52 -21.47
CA THR A 83 -6.84 37.70 -21.43
C THR A 83 -6.86 36.69 -20.28
N HIS A 84 -7.76 36.88 -19.33
CA HIS A 84 -7.96 35.99 -18.19
C HIS A 84 -9.43 35.74 -18.00
N PHE A 85 -9.80 34.45 -17.83
CA PHE A 85 -11.15 34.02 -17.53
C PHE A 85 -11.06 32.95 -16.43
N GLU A 86 -11.89 33.14 -15.42
CA GLU A 86 -12.00 32.21 -14.29
C GLU A 86 -13.47 32.02 -13.93
N ARG A 87 -13.87 30.77 -13.80
CA ARG A 87 -15.25 30.43 -13.44
C ARG A 87 -15.34 29.09 -12.73
N VAL A 88 -16.11 29.06 -11.66
CA VAL A 88 -16.53 27.80 -11.04
C VAL A 88 -17.53 27.11 -11.97
N MET A 89 -17.22 25.89 -12.34
CA MET A 89 -18.04 25.03 -13.19
C MET A 89 -18.58 23.87 -12.37
N PRO A 90 -19.91 23.73 -12.20
CA PRO A 90 -20.48 22.56 -11.58
C PRO A 90 -20.36 21.36 -12.52
N ILE A 91 -19.79 20.28 -12.04
CA ILE A 91 -19.90 18.97 -12.67
C ILE A 91 -21.20 18.35 -12.13
N LEU A 92 -22.25 18.44 -12.90
CA LEU A 92 -23.58 17.93 -12.52
C LEU A 92 -23.57 16.40 -12.64
N SER A 93 -22.95 15.71 -11.71
CA SER A 93 -22.90 14.24 -11.69
C SER A 93 -24.30 13.61 -11.56
N LYS A 94 -25.25 14.28 -10.93
CA LYS A 94 -26.66 13.84 -10.88
C LYS A 94 -27.33 13.83 -12.25
N VAL A 95 -26.84 14.61 -13.21
CA VAL A 95 -27.38 14.68 -14.59
C VAL A 95 -26.60 13.77 -15.53
N ILE A 96 -25.34 13.49 -15.19
CA ILE A 96 -24.48 12.60 -15.94
C ILE A 96 -24.67 11.18 -15.39
N SER A 97 -24.88 10.20 -16.27
CA SER A 97 -25.06 8.79 -15.87
C SER A 97 -23.79 8.23 -15.21
N ASN A 98 -23.93 7.16 -14.43
CA ASN A 98 -22.78 6.41 -13.96
C ASN A 98 -21.99 5.84 -15.16
N GLY A 99 -20.67 5.90 -15.07
CA GLY A 99 -19.77 5.40 -16.10
C GLY A 99 -18.63 6.36 -16.43
N ARG A 100 -17.85 5.99 -17.45
CA ARG A 100 -16.74 6.78 -17.94
C ARG A 100 -17.21 7.87 -18.90
N HIS A 101 -16.70 9.09 -18.70
CA HIS A 101 -17.05 10.28 -19.48
C HIS A 101 -15.79 11.02 -19.91
N THR A 102 -15.94 11.89 -20.91
CA THR A 102 -14.88 12.77 -21.39
C THR A 102 -15.36 14.23 -21.39
N LEU A 103 -14.69 15.06 -20.62
CA LEU A 103 -14.84 16.51 -20.67
C LEU A 103 -13.85 17.07 -21.68
N LYS A 104 -14.37 17.72 -22.73
CA LYS A 104 -13.58 18.45 -23.71
C LYS A 104 -13.81 19.94 -23.57
N ILE A 105 -12.72 20.70 -23.52
CA ILE A 105 -12.74 22.16 -23.41
C ILE A 105 -11.90 22.72 -24.54
N GLU A 106 -12.48 23.67 -25.25
CA GLU A 106 -11.83 24.37 -26.35
C GLU A 106 -11.86 25.87 -26.09
N ALA A 107 -10.70 26.50 -26.08
CA ALA A 107 -10.57 27.95 -26.00
C ALA A 107 -9.86 28.49 -27.22
N GLN A 108 -10.42 29.53 -27.84
CA GLN A 108 -9.87 30.20 -29.01
C GLN A 108 -9.56 31.67 -28.67
N ASP A 109 -8.40 32.13 -29.05
CA ASP A 109 -8.02 33.54 -28.93
C ASP A 109 -8.60 34.41 -30.04
N GLY A 110 -8.47 35.72 -29.89
CA GLY A 110 -8.91 36.71 -30.88
C GLY A 110 -7.78 37.23 -31.77
N SER A 111 -6.60 36.57 -31.79
CA SER A 111 -5.52 36.90 -32.69
C SER A 111 -5.90 36.65 -34.16
N TYR A 112 -5.11 37.15 -35.08
CA TYR A 112 -5.31 36.91 -36.51
C TYR A 112 -5.28 35.39 -36.83
N ASN A 113 -4.38 34.65 -36.18
CA ASN A 113 -4.21 33.22 -36.37
C ASN A 113 -5.32 32.38 -35.69
N ARG A 114 -6.11 32.98 -34.79
CA ARG A 114 -7.17 32.32 -34.01
C ARG A 114 -6.70 31.04 -33.39
N ASN A 115 -5.59 31.13 -32.61
CA ASN A 115 -5.03 29.95 -31.96
C ASN A 115 -6.05 29.31 -31.07
N THR A 116 -6.14 27.99 -31.17
CA THR A 116 -7.11 27.19 -30.44
C THR A 116 -6.39 26.16 -29.60
N THR A 117 -6.74 26.08 -28.33
CA THR A 117 -6.27 25.03 -27.41
C THR A 117 -7.42 24.16 -27.03
N VAL A 118 -7.18 22.85 -27.06
CA VAL A 118 -8.13 21.81 -26.63
C VAL A 118 -7.54 21.08 -25.45
N LYS A 119 -8.33 20.92 -24.40
CA LYS A 119 -8.02 20.07 -23.25
C LYS A 119 -9.08 19.02 -23.07
N GLU A 120 -8.67 17.76 -22.99
CA GLU A 120 -9.57 16.62 -22.74
C GLU A 120 -9.20 15.97 -21.41
N ILE A 121 -10.22 15.65 -20.62
CA ILE A 121 -10.10 14.98 -19.31
C ILE A 121 -11.11 13.84 -19.30
N THR A 122 -10.63 12.63 -19.13
CA THR A 122 -11.50 11.47 -18.89
C THR A 122 -11.77 11.35 -17.39
N PHE A 123 -12.99 11.04 -17.02
CA PHE A 123 -13.38 10.85 -15.62
C PHE A 123 -14.48 9.81 -15.50
N THR A 124 -14.69 9.30 -14.31
CA THR A 124 -15.77 8.34 -14.02
C THR A 124 -16.76 8.93 -13.03
N VAL A 125 -18.03 8.84 -13.34
CA VAL A 125 -19.12 9.17 -12.42
C VAL A 125 -19.61 7.89 -11.76
N ASP A 126 -19.66 7.87 -10.43
CA ASP A 126 -20.20 6.76 -9.67
C ASP A 126 -21.06 7.27 -8.50
N ASN A 127 -22.37 7.30 -8.73
CA ASN A 127 -23.38 7.64 -7.74
C ASN A 127 -23.97 6.39 -7.05
N THR A 128 -23.43 5.21 -7.32
CA THR A 128 -23.89 3.97 -6.70
C THR A 128 -23.52 3.97 -5.21
N PRO A 129 -24.46 3.74 -4.28
CA PRO A 129 -24.12 3.59 -2.87
C PRO A 129 -23.13 2.44 -2.63
N LEU A 130 -22.12 2.68 -1.79
CA LEU A 130 -21.21 1.64 -1.36
C LEU A 130 -21.94 0.63 -0.47
N GLN A 131 -21.85 -0.65 -0.81
CA GLN A 131 -22.40 -1.76 -0.03
C GLN A 131 -21.32 -2.81 0.20
N ALA A 132 -21.30 -3.36 1.41
CA ALA A 132 -20.38 -4.42 1.79
C ALA A 132 -21.10 -5.47 2.63
N ALA A 133 -20.61 -6.71 2.59
CA ALA A 133 -21.12 -7.82 3.41
C ALA A 133 -20.01 -8.84 3.67
N PHE A 134 -20.06 -9.55 4.80
CA PHE A 134 -19.16 -10.67 5.04
C PHE A 134 -19.44 -11.82 4.03
N VAL A 135 -18.38 -12.45 3.54
CA VAL A 135 -18.50 -13.59 2.59
C VAL A 135 -19.11 -14.80 3.29
N LYS A 136 -18.70 -15.06 4.54
CA LYS A 136 -19.29 -16.10 5.38
C LYS A 136 -20.32 -15.46 6.29
N LEU A 137 -21.53 -15.98 6.24
CA LEU A 137 -22.63 -15.60 7.15
C LEU A 137 -22.52 -16.28 8.50
N ASP A 138 -21.47 -17.08 8.74
CA ASP A 138 -21.23 -17.70 10.03
C ASP A 138 -21.07 -16.64 11.11
N THR A 139 -21.97 -16.69 12.06
CA THR A 139 -22.18 -15.70 13.10
C THR A 139 -21.09 -15.70 14.17
N GLU A 140 -20.15 -16.65 14.15
CA GLU A 140 -19.13 -16.79 15.18
C GLU A 140 -17.72 -16.92 14.59
N PHE A 141 -17.01 -15.81 14.51
CA PHE A 141 -15.59 -15.83 14.25
C PHE A 141 -14.87 -16.36 15.51
N LYS A 142 -14.13 -17.46 15.37
CA LYS A 142 -13.34 -18.08 16.46
C LYS A 142 -11.89 -18.24 16.00
N VAL A 143 -10.97 -17.92 16.89
CA VAL A 143 -9.54 -18.06 16.66
C VAL A 143 -8.84 -18.46 17.96
N PHE A 144 -7.88 -19.36 17.90
CA PHE A 144 -7.04 -19.69 19.05
C PHE A 144 -5.96 -18.65 19.29
N GLN A 145 -5.49 -18.52 20.53
CA GLN A 145 -4.27 -17.81 20.85
C GLN A 145 -3.12 -18.24 19.94
N GLY A 146 -2.29 -17.28 19.50
CA GLY A 146 -1.16 -17.52 18.61
C GLY A 146 -1.51 -17.82 17.16
N ARG A 147 -2.75 -17.58 16.73
CA ARG A 147 -3.23 -17.84 15.37
C ARG A 147 -3.61 -16.54 14.65
N THR A 148 -3.83 -16.65 13.36
CA THR A 148 -4.35 -15.56 12.52
C THR A 148 -5.86 -15.71 12.37
N LEU A 149 -6.60 -14.66 12.69
CA LEU A 149 -8.00 -14.53 12.32
C LEU A 149 -8.06 -14.02 10.87
N HIS A 150 -8.66 -14.82 9.99
CA HIS A 150 -8.89 -14.46 8.59
C HIS A 150 -10.34 -14.05 8.40
N VAL A 151 -10.56 -12.82 7.92
CA VAL A 151 -11.88 -12.27 7.65
C VAL A 151 -11.98 -11.91 6.19
N GLN A 152 -13.05 -12.36 5.52
CA GLN A 152 -13.33 -11.99 4.14
C GLN A 152 -14.66 -11.25 4.03
N PHE A 153 -14.67 -10.21 3.22
CA PHE A 153 -15.87 -9.45 2.87
C PHE A 153 -15.92 -9.16 1.39
N GLN A 154 -17.13 -8.93 0.88
CA GLN A 154 -17.38 -8.54 -0.50
C GLN A 154 -17.95 -7.13 -0.57
N VAL A 155 -17.66 -6.43 -1.66
CA VAL A 155 -18.18 -5.10 -1.97
C VAL A 155 -18.87 -5.11 -3.32
N ASN A 156 -19.80 -4.17 -3.55
CA ASN A 156 -20.54 -4.10 -4.81
C ASN A 156 -19.80 -3.32 -5.92
N LYS A 157 -18.68 -2.69 -5.60
CA LYS A 157 -17.88 -1.85 -6.52
C LYS A 157 -16.43 -1.72 -6.07
N PRO A 158 -15.51 -1.23 -6.93
CA PRO A 158 -14.12 -0.99 -6.54
C PRO A 158 -14.00 -0.01 -5.38
N ILE A 159 -13.11 -0.30 -4.45
CA ILE A 159 -12.86 0.53 -3.27
C ILE A 159 -11.46 1.15 -3.33
N LYS A 160 -11.27 2.26 -2.63
CA LYS A 160 -9.99 2.94 -2.46
C LYS A 160 -9.17 2.28 -1.37
N SER A 161 -9.81 1.94 -0.25
CA SER A 161 -9.17 1.33 0.90
C SER A 161 -10.16 0.60 1.79
N ALA A 162 -9.66 -0.38 2.53
CA ALA A 162 -10.36 -0.99 3.64
C ALA A 162 -9.38 -1.31 4.76
N VAL A 163 -9.80 -1.08 6.02
CA VAL A 163 -8.98 -1.30 7.21
C VAL A 163 -9.82 -1.99 8.27
N ILE A 164 -9.33 -3.12 8.79
CA ILE A 164 -9.92 -3.78 9.95
C ILE A 164 -9.28 -3.23 11.23
N LYS A 165 -10.10 -2.82 12.20
CA LYS A 165 -9.71 -2.39 13.53
C LYS A 165 -10.08 -3.48 14.53
N ALA A 166 -9.09 -4.04 15.20
CA ALA A 166 -9.26 -5.11 16.20
C ALA A 166 -8.11 -5.05 17.20
N LEU A 167 -8.35 -5.42 18.47
CA LEU A 167 -7.32 -5.50 19.52
C LEU A 167 -6.46 -4.22 19.65
N SER A 168 -7.10 -3.04 19.51
CA SER A 168 -6.44 -1.71 19.53
C SER A 168 -5.42 -1.47 18.39
N HIS A 169 -5.43 -2.31 17.36
CA HIS A 169 -4.60 -2.17 16.16
C HIS A 169 -5.45 -2.00 14.91
N SER A 170 -4.82 -1.56 13.85
CA SER A 170 -5.44 -1.39 12.52
C SER A 170 -4.61 -2.14 11.49
N TYR A 171 -5.27 -2.98 10.70
CA TYR A 171 -4.63 -3.78 9.66
C TYR A 171 -5.30 -3.49 8.31
N PRO A 172 -4.53 -3.23 7.24
CA PRO A 172 -5.10 -3.05 5.93
C PRO A 172 -5.74 -4.35 5.42
N CYS A 173 -6.86 -4.23 4.75
CA CYS A 173 -7.47 -5.33 4.02
C CYS A 173 -7.04 -5.26 2.56
N VAL A 174 -6.81 -6.41 1.95
CA VAL A 174 -6.25 -6.55 0.61
C VAL A 174 -7.21 -7.29 -0.32
N PRO A 175 -7.17 -7.05 -1.64
CA PRO A 175 -8.00 -7.80 -2.56
C PRO A 175 -7.63 -9.28 -2.60
N GLU A 176 -8.62 -10.16 -2.59
CA GLU A 176 -8.41 -11.58 -2.88
C GLU A 176 -8.13 -11.74 -4.37
N MET A 177 -6.97 -12.28 -4.71
CA MET A 177 -6.45 -12.22 -6.09
C MET A 177 -7.27 -13.01 -7.12
N ALA A 178 -7.97 -14.05 -6.69
CA ALA A 178 -8.75 -14.91 -7.57
C ALA A 178 -10.19 -14.42 -7.77
N LYS A 179 -10.68 -13.48 -6.97
CA LYS A 179 -12.08 -13.07 -6.93
C LYS A 179 -12.21 -11.56 -6.94
N SER A 180 -12.81 -11.02 -7.98
CA SER A 180 -13.12 -9.58 -8.04
C SER A 180 -14.09 -9.18 -6.92
N ASN A 181 -13.86 -8.01 -6.33
CA ASN A 181 -14.69 -7.41 -5.28
C ASN A 181 -14.74 -8.18 -3.93
N ILE A 182 -13.88 -9.18 -3.73
CA ILE A 182 -13.65 -9.79 -2.42
C ILE A 182 -12.33 -9.26 -1.85
N TYR A 183 -12.37 -8.94 -0.58
CA TYR A 183 -11.23 -8.45 0.19
C TYR A 183 -11.04 -9.32 1.43
N GLU A 184 -9.80 -9.43 1.88
CA GLU A 184 -9.42 -10.25 3.01
C GLU A 184 -8.54 -9.47 3.99
N CYS A 185 -8.68 -9.78 5.26
CA CYS A 185 -7.96 -9.15 6.35
C CYS A 185 -7.34 -10.25 7.22
N PHE A 186 -6.10 -10.02 7.65
CA PHE A 186 -5.34 -10.92 8.51
C PHE A 186 -5.10 -10.24 9.86
N VAL A 187 -5.79 -10.70 10.91
CA VAL A 187 -5.63 -10.18 12.27
C VAL A 187 -4.79 -11.16 13.08
N PRO A 188 -3.57 -10.82 13.47
CA PRO A 188 -2.74 -11.67 14.30
C PRO A 188 -3.24 -11.67 15.74
N ILE A 189 -3.32 -12.83 16.36
CA ILE A 189 -3.65 -13.00 17.76
C ILE A 189 -2.40 -13.46 18.50
N SER A 190 -1.91 -12.66 19.44
CA SER A 190 -0.75 -13.03 20.26
C SER A 190 -0.99 -14.35 21.01
N ALA A 191 0.08 -15.11 21.29
CA ALA A 191 0.02 -16.26 22.19
C ALA A 191 -0.38 -15.86 23.63
N GLU A 192 -0.17 -14.60 23.99
CA GLU A 192 -0.48 -14.05 25.33
C GLU A 192 -1.81 -13.29 25.36
N GLU A 193 -2.56 -13.22 24.22
CA GLU A 193 -3.85 -12.56 24.18
C GLU A 193 -4.83 -13.24 25.14
N VAL A 194 -5.61 -12.44 25.86
CA VAL A 194 -6.55 -12.98 26.86
C VAL A 194 -7.73 -13.65 26.13
N PRO A 195 -8.06 -14.92 26.46
CA PRO A 195 -9.26 -15.57 25.91
C PRO A 195 -10.51 -14.80 26.31
N ASN A 196 -11.18 -14.20 25.33
CA ASN A 196 -12.36 -13.35 25.53
C ASN A 196 -13.10 -13.14 24.20
N GLU A 197 -14.24 -12.47 24.25
CA GLU A 197 -14.93 -11.89 23.10
C GLU A 197 -14.39 -10.50 22.83
N TYR A 198 -14.03 -10.22 21.57
CA TYR A 198 -13.52 -8.94 21.10
C TYR A 198 -14.35 -8.42 19.94
N LEU A 199 -14.50 -7.12 19.85
CA LEU A 199 -15.12 -6.45 18.71
C LEU A 199 -14.10 -6.18 17.62
N PHE A 200 -14.56 -6.15 16.38
CA PHE A 200 -13.82 -5.59 15.26
C PHE A 200 -14.73 -4.81 14.33
N ALA A 201 -14.16 -3.84 13.63
CA ALA A 201 -14.83 -3.04 12.64
C ALA A 201 -13.97 -2.98 11.36
N ILE A 202 -14.59 -3.16 10.20
CA ILE A 202 -13.94 -2.94 8.90
C ILE A 202 -14.47 -1.63 8.34
N GLU A 203 -13.62 -0.61 8.29
CA GLU A 203 -13.92 0.66 7.65
C GLU A 203 -13.54 0.59 6.18
N ILE A 204 -14.46 0.90 5.29
CA ILE A 204 -14.30 0.76 3.84
C ILE A 204 -14.59 2.12 3.19
N GLU A 205 -13.70 2.58 2.31
CA GLU A 205 -13.85 3.81 1.54
C GLU A 205 -13.80 3.49 0.04
N ASP A 206 -14.78 3.98 -0.74
CA ASP A 206 -14.78 3.83 -2.19
C ASP A 206 -13.95 4.93 -2.90
N LEU A 207 -13.85 4.83 -4.23
CA LEU A 207 -13.05 5.75 -5.06
C LEU A 207 -13.62 7.17 -5.13
N VAL A 208 -14.86 7.38 -4.69
CA VAL A 208 -15.53 8.69 -4.66
C VAL A 208 -15.66 9.26 -3.25
N GLY A 209 -15.14 8.54 -2.23
CA GLY A 209 -15.11 9.00 -0.84
C GLY A 209 -16.33 8.61 0.01
N ASN A 210 -17.22 7.74 -0.49
CA ASN A 210 -18.26 7.17 0.38
C ASN A 210 -17.63 6.14 1.31
N THR A 211 -18.10 6.11 2.55
CA THR A 211 -17.64 5.19 3.57
C THR A 211 -18.75 4.27 4.05
N THR A 212 -18.41 3.06 4.41
CA THR A 212 -19.28 2.12 5.11
C THR A 212 -18.48 1.31 6.12
N THR A 213 -19.14 0.75 7.12
CA THR A 213 -18.52 -0.03 8.18
C THR A 213 -19.21 -1.38 8.31
N LEU A 214 -18.42 -2.44 8.46
CA LEU A 214 -18.90 -3.77 8.85
C LEU A 214 -18.42 -4.07 10.27
N ASP A 215 -19.34 -4.12 11.21
CA ASP A 215 -19.04 -4.45 12.60
C ASP A 215 -19.37 -5.90 12.90
N ASN A 216 -18.50 -6.57 13.67
CA ASN A 216 -18.76 -7.89 14.19
C ASN A 216 -17.89 -8.15 15.44
N LYS A 217 -17.97 -9.37 15.96
CA LYS A 217 -17.19 -9.85 17.08
C LYS A 217 -16.51 -11.18 16.76
N PHE A 218 -15.44 -11.48 17.48
CA PHE A 218 -14.75 -12.75 17.43
C PHE A 218 -14.37 -13.24 18.82
N HIS A 219 -14.21 -14.56 18.98
CA HIS A 219 -13.79 -15.16 20.23
C HIS A 219 -12.35 -15.63 20.13
N VAL A 220 -11.49 -15.12 20.99
CA VAL A 220 -10.17 -15.69 21.24
C VAL A 220 -10.33 -16.86 22.19
N VAL A 221 -9.98 -18.05 21.71
CA VAL A 221 -10.09 -19.31 22.45
C VAL A 221 -8.73 -19.66 23.03
N MET A 222 -8.72 -20.11 24.28
CA MET A 222 -7.51 -20.57 24.93
C MET A 222 -6.88 -21.73 24.15
N TYR A 223 -5.57 -21.65 23.90
CA TYR A 223 -4.80 -22.75 23.35
C TYR A 223 -4.00 -23.45 24.47
N PRO A 224 -4.00 -24.78 24.58
CA PRO A 224 -3.30 -25.50 25.63
C PRO A 224 -1.79 -25.60 25.33
N PHE A 225 -1.08 -24.48 25.41
CA PHE A 225 0.37 -24.42 25.15
C PHE A 225 1.13 -25.36 26.08
N LYS A 226 2.12 -26.05 25.52
CA LYS A 226 3.04 -26.92 26.28
C LYS A 226 3.88 -26.08 27.23
N LYS A 227 4.45 -26.71 28.24
CA LYS A 227 5.36 -26.08 29.20
C LYS A 227 6.73 -26.73 29.10
N GLN A 228 7.79 -25.98 29.11
CA GLN A 228 9.17 -26.41 28.99
C GLN A 228 10.06 -25.66 29.99
N GLN A 229 10.86 -26.39 30.73
CA GLN A 229 11.92 -25.79 31.54
C GLN A 229 13.23 -25.82 30.74
N LEU A 230 13.86 -24.66 30.55
CA LEU A 230 15.10 -24.54 29.82
C LEU A 230 16.26 -24.22 30.77
N SER A 231 17.36 -24.97 30.59
CA SER A 231 18.65 -24.61 31.15
C SER A 231 19.53 -24.07 30.01
N VAL A 232 19.90 -22.81 30.10
CA VAL A 232 20.73 -22.14 29.08
C VAL A 232 22.20 -22.39 29.39
N GLN A 233 22.97 -22.86 28.39
CA GLN A 233 24.43 -23.04 28.51
C GLN A 233 25.12 -21.67 28.55
N LYS A 234 25.59 -21.26 29.74
CA LYS A 234 26.23 -19.94 29.95
C LYS A 234 27.44 -19.68 29.06
N GLU A 235 28.24 -20.73 28.81
CA GLU A 235 29.45 -20.66 27.98
C GLU A 235 29.14 -20.25 26.51
N LYS A 236 27.99 -20.67 26.00
CA LYS A 236 27.59 -20.32 24.64
C LYS A 236 27.11 -18.88 24.54
N ILE A 237 26.33 -18.43 25.52
CA ILE A 237 25.92 -17.02 25.65
C ILE A 237 27.13 -16.10 25.68
N GLN A 238 28.16 -16.48 26.46
CA GLN A 238 29.38 -15.71 26.59
C GLN A 238 30.15 -15.63 25.26
N LYS A 239 30.30 -16.75 24.54
CA LYS A 239 30.95 -16.77 23.21
C LYS A 239 30.24 -15.89 22.18
N GLU A 240 28.91 -15.90 22.15
CA GLU A 240 28.16 -15.05 21.22
C GLU A 240 28.22 -13.57 21.63
N ALA A 241 28.27 -13.29 22.95
CA ALA A 241 28.45 -11.92 23.46
C ALA A 241 29.86 -11.35 23.10
N GLU A 242 30.89 -12.18 23.03
CA GLU A 242 32.24 -11.79 22.60
C GLU A 242 32.33 -11.29 21.16
N LEU A 243 31.32 -11.60 20.32
CA LEU A 243 31.22 -11.07 18.97
C LEU A 243 30.85 -9.57 18.94
N GLY A 244 30.45 -8.99 20.07
CA GLY A 244 30.16 -7.56 20.21
C GLY A 244 28.97 -7.07 19.37
N LEU A 245 28.05 -7.99 18.97
CA LEU A 245 26.87 -7.63 18.19
C LEU A 245 25.82 -6.98 19.09
N PRO A 246 25.29 -5.79 18.75
CA PRO A 246 24.23 -5.15 19.51
C PRO A 246 22.99 -6.03 19.59
N ALA A 247 22.40 -6.12 20.80
CA ALA A 247 21.25 -7.01 21.04
C ALA A 247 19.94 -6.48 20.41
N ASP A 248 19.85 -5.19 20.19
CA ASP A 248 18.67 -4.46 19.71
C ASP A 248 18.58 -4.34 18.18
N LEU A 249 19.63 -4.69 17.43
CA LEU A 249 19.64 -4.59 15.97
C LEU A 249 18.54 -5.39 15.31
N LEU A 250 18.26 -6.60 15.79
CA LEU A 250 17.21 -7.44 15.22
C LEU A 250 15.83 -6.81 15.41
N GLU A 251 15.50 -6.34 16.60
CA GLU A 251 14.20 -5.71 16.88
C GLU A 251 14.01 -4.44 16.03
N THR A 252 15.06 -3.65 15.86
CA THR A 252 15.04 -2.48 14.98
C THR A 252 14.79 -2.88 13.51
N ALA A 253 15.46 -3.92 13.01
CA ALA A 253 15.27 -4.43 11.67
C ALA A 253 13.83 -4.95 11.47
N LEU A 254 13.29 -5.70 12.43
CA LEU A 254 11.92 -6.24 12.41
C LEU A 254 10.87 -5.13 12.36
N LYS A 255 11.04 -4.09 13.17
CA LYS A 255 10.14 -2.94 13.16
C LYS A 255 10.15 -2.20 11.83
N ASN A 256 11.33 -1.97 11.27
CA ASN A 256 11.46 -1.30 9.96
C ASN A 256 10.82 -2.12 8.84
N MET A 257 11.00 -3.44 8.85
CA MET A 257 10.39 -4.35 7.87
C MET A 257 8.86 -4.33 7.94
N SER A 258 8.31 -4.43 9.13
CA SER A 258 6.87 -4.40 9.38
C SER A 258 6.22 -3.14 8.80
N GLN A 259 6.90 -1.98 8.93
CA GLN A 259 6.43 -0.70 8.40
C GLN A 259 6.60 -0.56 6.88
N ALA A 260 7.59 -1.24 6.30
CA ALA A 260 7.94 -1.15 4.87
C ALA A 260 7.27 -2.22 4.00
N SER A 261 6.57 -3.20 4.60
CA SER A 261 5.92 -4.28 3.86
C SER A 261 4.89 -3.73 2.87
N PRO A 262 4.93 -4.16 1.59
CA PRO A 262 3.98 -3.70 0.60
C PRO A 262 2.55 -4.16 0.94
N PRO A 263 1.53 -3.37 0.59
CA PRO A 263 0.14 -3.74 0.83
C PRO A 263 -0.36 -4.86 -0.11
N GLU A 264 0.49 -5.33 -1.00
CA GLU A 264 0.17 -6.38 -1.96
C GLU A 264 0.53 -7.76 -1.42
N LYS A 265 -0.35 -8.73 -1.61
CA LYS A 265 -0.10 -10.14 -1.33
C LYS A 265 0.86 -10.71 -2.37
N LEU A 266 2.02 -11.21 -1.93
CA LEU A 266 3.03 -11.78 -2.82
C LEU A 266 3.00 -13.32 -2.85
N TRP A 267 2.20 -13.96 -2.00
CA TRP A 267 2.10 -15.43 -1.91
C TRP A 267 0.86 -15.99 -2.59
N HIS A 268 0.92 -17.28 -2.92
CA HIS A 268 -0.19 -18.03 -3.47
C HIS A 268 -0.28 -19.41 -2.82
N GLY A 269 -1.47 -19.78 -2.37
CA GLY A 269 -1.71 -21.06 -1.72
C GLY A 269 -0.99 -21.20 -0.36
N VAL A 270 -0.93 -22.41 0.15
CA VAL A 270 -0.36 -22.69 1.47
C VAL A 270 1.15 -22.48 1.52
N PHE A 271 1.65 -22.10 2.68
CA PHE A 271 3.08 -22.03 2.97
C PHE A 271 3.67 -23.44 3.12
N TYR A 272 4.94 -23.62 2.80
CA TYR A 272 5.62 -24.90 2.97
C TYR A 272 6.46 -24.93 4.24
N ILE A 273 6.59 -26.11 4.85
CA ILE A 273 7.59 -26.32 5.90
C ILE A 273 8.97 -26.13 5.27
N PRO A 274 9.84 -25.25 5.82
CA PRO A 274 11.04 -24.78 5.14
C PRO A 274 12.23 -25.75 5.17
N CYS A 275 12.08 -26.96 5.74
CA CYS A 275 13.16 -27.95 5.79
C CYS A 275 12.60 -29.39 5.80
N ASP A 276 13.47 -30.35 5.44
CA ASP A 276 13.19 -31.76 5.68
C ASP A 276 13.30 -32.07 7.17
N MET A 277 12.23 -31.73 7.91
CA MET A 277 12.21 -31.90 9.35
C MET A 277 12.17 -33.36 9.76
N THR A 278 12.91 -33.70 10.82
CA THR A 278 12.86 -35.00 11.48
C THR A 278 11.95 -35.02 12.71
N GLY A 279 11.57 -33.83 13.18
CA GLY A 279 10.67 -33.63 14.32
C GLY A 279 10.57 -32.17 14.70
N ILE A 280 9.82 -31.89 15.75
CA ILE A 280 9.65 -30.56 16.37
C ILE A 280 10.17 -30.65 17.79
N SER A 281 11.18 -29.85 18.13
CA SER A 281 11.70 -29.78 19.51
C SER A 281 10.89 -28.85 20.39
N THR A 282 10.39 -27.76 19.83
CA THR A 282 9.55 -26.80 20.54
C THR A 282 8.43 -26.30 19.63
N GLU A 283 7.20 -26.46 20.05
CA GLU A 283 6.04 -25.93 19.34
C GLU A 283 5.86 -24.44 19.61
N PHE A 284 5.16 -23.76 18.71
CA PHE A 284 4.77 -22.35 18.88
C PHE A 284 3.97 -22.17 20.19
N GLY A 285 4.23 -21.08 20.89
CA GLY A 285 3.53 -20.72 22.13
C GLY A 285 3.95 -21.54 23.36
N THR A 286 4.89 -22.49 23.23
CA THR A 286 5.40 -23.25 24.39
C THR A 286 5.90 -22.31 25.47
N ILE A 287 5.33 -22.38 26.67
CA ILE A 287 5.70 -21.54 27.81
C ILE A 287 7.04 -22.05 28.37
N ARG A 288 8.09 -21.29 28.08
CA ARG A 288 9.44 -21.53 28.60
C ARG A 288 9.59 -20.88 29.96
N THR A 289 10.26 -21.58 30.87
CA THR A 289 10.63 -21.04 32.20
C THR A 289 12.15 -21.07 32.33
N THR A 290 12.76 -19.91 32.56
CA THR A 290 14.20 -19.74 32.83
C THR A 290 14.39 -19.03 34.16
N GLN A 291 15.58 -19.17 34.78
CA GLN A 291 15.88 -18.51 36.05
C GLN A 291 16.05 -16.98 35.91
N ASP A 292 16.48 -16.52 34.75
CA ASP A 292 16.82 -15.13 34.46
C ASP A 292 15.65 -14.31 33.87
N ARG A 293 14.80 -14.93 33.04
CA ARG A 293 13.67 -14.27 32.35
C ARG A 293 12.29 -14.62 32.88
N GLY A 294 12.19 -15.60 33.78
CA GLY A 294 10.90 -16.08 34.27
C GLY A 294 10.16 -16.88 33.20
N LYS A 295 8.85 -16.64 33.05
CA LYS A 295 7.99 -17.33 32.10
C LYS A 295 7.76 -16.45 30.86
N TYR A 296 7.95 -17.03 29.68
CA TYR A 296 7.66 -16.36 28.39
C TYR A 296 7.28 -17.39 27.33
N PRO A 297 6.42 -17.05 26.34
CA PRO A 297 6.10 -17.93 25.25
C PRO A 297 7.24 -18.04 24.24
N HIS A 298 7.38 -19.20 23.61
CA HIS A 298 8.21 -19.42 22.44
C HIS A 298 7.43 -19.03 21.19
N ASN A 299 7.64 -17.82 20.70
CA ASN A 299 6.87 -17.22 19.60
C ASN A 299 7.34 -17.66 18.19
N ALA A 300 7.76 -18.92 18.06
CA ALA A 300 8.19 -19.58 16.83
C ALA A 300 8.02 -21.07 16.97
N ILE A 301 8.44 -21.81 15.96
CA ILE A 301 8.55 -23.28 16.01
C ILE A 301 9.99 -23.70 15.76
N ASP A 302 10.51 -24.61 16.61
CA ASP A 302 11.85 -25.16 16.46
C ASP A 302 11.79 -26.51 15.73
N LEU A 303 12.21 -26.52 14.47
CA LEU A 303 12.21 -27.68 13.58
C LEU A 303 13.56 -28.40 13.63
N LEU A 304 13.54 -29.66 14.01
CA LEU A 304 14.73 -30.53 13.95
C LEU A 304 14.96 -31.02 12.52
N GLY A 305 16.22 -31.09 12.12
CA GLY A 305 16.62 -31.61 10.83
C GLY A 305 18.07 -32.10 10.84
N ARG A 306 18.54 -32.63 9.73
CA ARG A 306 19.95 -33.05 9.59
C ARG A 306 20.84 -31.80 9.59
N PRO A 307 21.96 -31.80 10.34
CA PRO A 307 22.92 -30.71 10.31
C PRO A 307 23.32 -30.36 8.87
N LYS A 308 23.33 -29.06 8.57
CA LYS A 308 23.67 -28.49 7.25
C LYS A 308 22.75 -28.90 6.09
N SER A 309 21.56 -29.48 6.39
CA SER A 309 20.53 -29.67 5.36
C SER A 309 20.01 -28.33 4.86
N VAL A 310 19.48 -28.31 3.64
CA VAL A 310 18.99 -27.09 3.00
C VAL A 310 17.75 -26.56 3.70
N ILE A 311 17.70 -25.25 3.87
CA ILE A 311 16.53 -24.49 4.29
C ILE A 311 15.98 -23.75 3.07
N TRP A 312 14.69 -23.85 2.83
CA TRP A 312 14.00 -23.24 1.71
C TRP A 312 13.07 -22.09 2.12
N ALA A 313 12.86 -21.15 1.20
CA ALA A 313 11.78 -20.16 1.34
C ALA A 313 10.44 -20.89 1.41
N CYS A 314 9.66 -20.64 2.45
CA CYS A 314 8.35 -21.27 2.65
C CYS A 314 7.29 -20.78 1.65
N GLN A 315 7.50 -19.61 1.03
CA GLN A 315 6.61 -19.01 0.04
C GLN A 315 7.35 -17.95 -0.79
N ASP A 316 6.71 -17.44 -1.86
CA ASP A 316 7.17 -16.32 -2.68
C ASP A 316 7.30 -15.06 -1.81
N GLY A 317 8.28 -14.20 -2.11
CA GLY A 317 8.47 -12.96 -1.37
C GLY A 317 9.74 -12.21 -1.74
N VAL A 318 10.11 -11.24 -0.92
CA VAL A 318 11.32 -10.43 -1.05
C VAL A 318 12.22 -10.68 0.15
N VAL A 319 13.50 -10.92 -0.08
CA VAL A 319 14.47 -11.04 1.00
C VAL A 319 14.69 -9.67 1.63
N VAL A 320 14.42 -9.54 2.92
CA VAL A 320 14.51 -8.25 3.65
C VAL A 320 15.57 -8.27 4.75
N ILE A 321 15.96 -9.46 5.21
CA ILE A 321 17.10 -9.65 6.12
C ILE A 321 18.01 -10.76 5.58
N LYS A 322 19.33 -10.52 5.66
CA LYS A 322 20.40 -11.50 5.50
C LYS A 322 21.57 -11.02 6.37
N GLU A 323 21.49 -11.27 7.67
CA GLU A 323 22.45 -10.71 8.61
C GLU A 323 22.64 -11.61 9.85
N ARG A 324 23.75 -11.43 10.57
CA ARG A 324 24.04 -12.13 11.81
C ARG A 324 23.67 -11.27 13.03
N TYR A 325 22.92 -11.85 13.94
CA TYR A 325 22.54 -11.23 15.21
C TYR A 325 23.00 -12.11 16.38
N ALA A 326 23.16 -11.50 17.57
CA ALA A 326 23.67 -12.19 18.75
C ALA A 326 22.80 -13.40 19.16
N HIS A 327 21.47 -13.19 19.24
CA HIS A 327 20.56 -14.26 19.69
C HIS A 327 20.18 -15.23 18.58
N SER A 328 19.75 -14.72 17.44
CA SER A 328 19.24 -15.50 16.32
C SER A 328 20.31 -16.09 15.41
N GLY A 329 21.60 -15.68 15.59
CA GLY A 329 22.70 -16.14 14.73
C GLY A 329 22.56 -15.65 13.30
N LEU A 330 22.98 -16.47 12.33
CA LEU A 330 22.76 -16.17 10.91
C LEU A 330 21.26 -16.24 10.62
N THR A 331 20.72 -15.12 10.18
CA THR A 331 19.28 -14.88 10.04
C THR A 331 18.94 -14.48 8.61
N VAL A 332 17.87 -15.05 8.07
CA VAL A 332 17.21 -14.61 6.84
C VAL A 332 15.79 -14.22 7.17
N GLY A 333 15.31 -13.10 6.61
CA GLY A 333 13.93 -12.65 6.68
C GLY A 333 13.35 -12.48 5.28
N ILE A 334 12.13 -12.93 5.08
CA ILE A 334 11.40 -12.81 3.81
C ILE A 334 10.08 -12.10 4.08
N ASP A 335 9.85 -11.03 3.36
CA ASP A 335 8.58 -10.31 3.34
C ASP A 335 7.71 -10.86 2.20
N HIS A 336 6.52 -11.35 2.54
CA HIS A 336 5.54 -11.90 1.62
C HIS A 336 4.45 -10.88 1.23
N GLY A 337 4.60 -9.62 1.66
CA GLY A 337 3.58 -8.59 1.51
C GLY A 337 2.52 -8.63 2.61
N CYS A 338 1.66 -7.61 2.64
CA CYS A 338 0.58 -7.48 3.64
C CYS A 338 1.04 -7.58 5.10
N GLY A 339 2.30 -7.24 5.40
CA GLY A 339 2.90 -7.39 6.73
C GLY A 339 3.23 -8.83 7.13
N VAL A 340 3.07 -9.81 6.23
CA VAL A 340 3.38 -11.22 6.50
C VAL A 340 4.87 -11.46 6.26
N ILE A 341 5.60 -11.81 7.31
CA ILE A 341 7.04 -11.96 7.30
C ILE A 341 7.41 -13.33 7.89
N THR A 342 8.34 -14.03 7.25
CA THR A 342 8.94 -15.24 7.81
C THR A 342 10.42 -15.06 8.08
N LEU A 343 10.89 -15.63 9.19
CA LEU A 343 12.24 -15.51 9.69
C LEU A 343 12.84 -16.90 9.92
N TYR A 344 14.09 -17.04 9.51
CA TYR A 344 14.85 -18.29 9.54
C TYR A 344 16.12 -18.03 10.34
N TYR A 345 16.16 -18.55 11.59
CA TYR A 345 17.27 -18.32 12.51
C TYR A 345 18.20 -19.53 12.66
N HIS A 346 19.32 -19.30 13.29
CA HIS A 346 20.34 -20.29 13.65
C HIS A 346 20.98 -21.00 12.44
N LEU A 347 20.94 -20.37 11.25
CA LEU A 347 21.52 -20.94 10.03
C LEU A 347 23.03 -21.22 10.19
N ASP A 348 23.55 -22.24 9.51
CA ASP A 348 25.00 -22.52 9.40
C ASP A 348 25.65 -21.67 8.30
N SER A 349 24.93 -21.47 7.20
CA SER A 349 25.36 -20.64 6.07
C SER A 349 24.15 -20.01 5.37
N TYR A 350 24.37 -18.90 4.66
CA TYR A 350 23.37 -18.29 3.78
C TYR A 350 23.31 -18.99 2.43
N GLY A 351 22.13 -19.00 1.83
CA GLY A 351 21.93 -19.32 0.42
C GLY A 351 22.47 -18.22 -0.51
N LYS A 352 22.45 -18.49 -1.80
CA LYS A 352 22.81 -17.52 -2.85
C LYS A 352 21.64 -16.56 -3.11
N ILE A 353 21.35 -15.74 -2.15
CA ILE A 353 20.28 -14.74 -2.16
C ILE A 353 20.83 -13.40 -1.67
N GLU A 354 20.20 -12.28 -2.07
CA GLU A 354 20.59 -10.94 -1.62
C GLU A 354 19.38 -10.16 -1.11
N VAL A 355 19.60 -9.21 -0.20
CA VAL A 355 18.54 -8.30 0.30
C VAL A 355 17.96 -7.50 -0.86
N GLY A 356 16.64 -7.39 -0.93
CA GLY A 356 15.88 -6.80 -2.04
C GLY A 356 15.56 -7.78 -3.18
N GLN A 357 16.12 -8.99 -3.17
CA GLN A 357 15.84 -10.00 -4.19
C GLN A 357 14.44 -10.58 -4.02
N LYS A 358 13.67 -10.61 -5.12
CA LYS A 358 12.43 -11.40 -5.21
C LYS A 358 12.79 -12.87 -5.38
N ILE A 359 12.25 -13.72 -4.54
CA ILE A 359 12.50 -15.16 -4.55
C ILE A 359 11.19 -15.94 -4.63
N LYS A 360 11.28 -17.16 -5.10
CA LYS A 360 10.17 -18.10 -5.22
C LYS A 360 10.15 -19.08 -4.06
N LYS A 361 8.98 -19.58 -3.73
CA LYS A 361 8.78 -20.72 -2.85
C LYS A 361 9.73 -21.87 -3.23
N GLY A 362 10.44 -22.45 -2.25
CA GLY A 362 11.42 -23.48 -2.48
C GLY A 362 12.82 -22.98 -2.87
N THR A 363 13.06 -21.66 -2.96
CA THR A 363 14.42 -21.12 -3.14
C THR A 363 15.27 -21.45 -1.91
N PRO A 364 16.49 -21.99 -2.06
CA PRO A 364 17.41 -22.23 -0.93
C PRO A 364 17.83 -20.90 -0.29
N VAL A 365 17.49 -20.72 1.00
CA VAL A 365 17.81 -19.50 1.77
C VAL A 365 19.00 -19.69 2.70
N GLY A 366 19.39 -20.92 2.98
CA GLY A 366 20.52 -21.26 3.83
C GLY A 366 20.62 -22.74 4.13
N THR A 367 21.39 -23.06 5.15
CA THR A 367 21.51 -24.42 5.67
C THR A 367 21.25 -24.45 7.18
N LEU A 368 20.69 -25.57 7.67
CA LEU A 368 20.32 -25.78 9.07
C LEU A 368 21.60 -25.79 9.94
N GLY A 369 21.61 -24.93 10.95
CA GLY A 369 22.75 -24.72 11.80
C GLY A 369 22.43 -24.70 13.30
N MET A 370 23.34 -24.04 14.03
CA MET A 370 23.20 -23.80 15.47
C MET A 370 23.93 -22.50 15.88
N THR A 371 23.99 -21.50 15.01
CA THR A 371 24.57 -20.19 15.32
C THR A 371 23.67 -19.38 16.25
N GLY A 372 24.24 -18.41 16.97
CA GLY A 372 23.49 -17.67 18.00
C GLY A 372 23.18 -18.51 19.24
N TYR A 373 22.08 -18.23 19.93
CA TYR A 373 21.72 -18.87 21.21
C TYR A 373 20.98 -20.20 21.01
N ALA A 374 21.50 -21.09 20.20
CA ALA A 374 20.92 -22.42 19.96
C ALA A 374 21.64 -23.50 20.78
N SER A 375 20.93 -24.36 21.46
CA SER A 375 21.51 -25.49 22.23
C SER A 375 21.90 -26.70 21.38
N GLY A 376 21.44 -26.77 20.13
CA GLY A 376 21.71 -27.84 19.18
C GLY A 376 21.26 -27.46 17.77
N TYR A 377 21.51 -28.35 16.81
CA TYR A 377 21.07 -28.13 15.44
C TYR A 377 19.55 -28.12 15.31
N HIS A 378 18.98 -26.98 14.93
CA HIS A 378 17.55 -26.82 14.61
C HIS A 378 17.34 -25.54 13.78
N LEU A 379 16.22 -25.46 13.12
CA LEU A 379 15.73 -24.22 12.53
C LEU A 379 14.68 -23.61 13.47
N HIS A 380 14.95 -22.43 13.99
CA HIS A 380 13.92 -21.61 14.60
C HIS A 380 13.19 -20.87 13.49
N TRP A 381 11.95 -21.25 13.22
CA TRP A 381 11.12 -20.69 12.16
C TRP A 381 10.01 -19.85 12.78
N GLU A 382 10.09 -18.53 12.55
CA GLU A 382 9.15 -17.54 13.07
C GLU A 382 8.30 -16.98 11.91
N MET A 383 7.03 -16.71 12.18
CA MET A 383 6.14 -15.95 11.29
C MET A 383 5.55 -14.79 12.06
N ARG A 384 5.51 -13.65 11.41
CA ARG A 384 4.88 -12.42 11.91
C ARG A 384 3.84 -11.91 10.94
N ILE A 385 2.80 -11.29 11.48
CA ILE A 385 1.92 -10.39 10.75
C ILE A 385 2.11 -9.02 11.39
N TYR A 386 2.75 -8.11 10.65
CA TYR A 386 3.34 -6.89 11.21
C TYR A 386 4.32 -7.24 12.33
N ASP A 387 4.09 -6.79 13.55
CA ASP A 387 4.98 -7.02 14.72
C ASP A 387 4.53 -8.16 15.61
N ILE A 388 3.41 -8.83 15.30
CA ILE A 388 2.85 -9.87 16.15
C ILE A 388 3.17 -11.26 15.59
N GLN A 389 3.83 -12.07 16.39
CA GLN A 389 4.16 -13.45 16.04
C GLN A 389 2.92 -14.33 16.05
N VAL A 390 2.80 -15.17 15.02
CA VAL A 390 1.74 -16.18 14.88
C VAL A 390 2.33 -17.54 14.53
N ASP A 391 1.59 -18.61 14.80
CA ASP A 391 2.05 -19.95 14.49
C ASP A 391 2.11 -20.21 12.99
N PRO A 392 3.30 -20.41 12.43
CA PRO A 392 3.47 -20.67 11.01
C PRO A 392 2.81 -21.97 10.53
N MET A 393 2.60 -22.94 11.42
CA MET A 393 1.95 -24.21 11.06
C MET A 393 0.48 -24.05 10.68
N GLN A 394 -0.19 -22.98 11.11
CA GLN A 394 -1.53 -22.66 10.61
C GLN A 394 -1.49 -22.39 9.10
N TRP A 395 -0.51 -21.63 8.64
CA TRP A 395 -0.33 -21.20 7.26
C TRP A 395 0.13 -22.32 6.30
N THR A 396 0.63 -23.42 6.86
CA THR A 396 0.92 -24.64 6.07
C THR A 396 -0.33 -25.49 5.81
N LYS A 397 -1.43 -25.25 6.51
CA LYS A 397 -2.66 -26.05 6.46
C LYS A 397 -3.84 -25.29 5.84
N HIS A 398 -3.79 -24.00 5.85
CA HIS A 398 -4.84 -23.12 5.35
C HIS A 398 -4.30 -22.24 4.22
N ASP A 399 -5.06 -22.16 3.15
CA ASP A 399 -4.86 -21.19 2.08
C ASP A 399 -5.52 -19.88 2.49
N PHE A 400 -4.67 -18.89 2.74
CA PHE A 400 -5.09 -17.55 3.14
C PHE A 400 -4.99 -16.59 1.99
#